data_77fbe171be191e858b04a9c6186b7cda
#
_entry.id   77fbe171be191e858b04a9c6186b7cda
#
_cell.length_a   1.000
_cell.length_b   1.000
_cell.length_c   1.000
_cell.angle_alpha   90.00
_cell.angle_beta   90.00
_cell.angle_gamma   90.00
#
_symmetry.space_group_name_H-M   'P 1'
#
loop_
_entity.id
_entity.type
_entity.pdbx_description
1 polymer ?
#
loop_
_entity_poly.entity_id
_entity_poly.type
_entity_poly.pdbx_seq_one_letter_code
_entity_poly.pdbx_strand_id
1 'polypeptide(L)'
;MCIRDRNQRPIVVPGEIVKIGDVLADGSSMEQGELALGRNVVIAFMTWNGYNFEDAVIMSERLVQDDVYTSIHIEEYTCEVRDTKLGKEEITRDLDGESKDSIANLDEEGIIRLGAEVKEGDTLVGKVSPKGITEPTPEERLTQALFSDNSKDVRVTSLKVPHGGGGIVHKIERFSRKDGAELPPEVNEVVRVYITQKRKISEGDKMSGRHGNKGVISNILPIEDMPFMSDGTPVDIMLNPQGVPSRMNIGQVLEIHLGMAAKKLGVHVATPVFD
;
A
#
# COMPACT_ATOMS: atom_id res chain seq x y z
N MET A 1 12.99 -8.11 18.59
CA MET A 1 12.10 -7.33 17.71
C MET A 1 12.54 -5.87 17.77
N CYS A 2 13.13 -5.37 16.69
CA CYS A 2 13.59 -3.98 16.65
C CYS A 2 12.36 -3.07 16.48
N ILE A 3 12.04 -2.28 17.50
CA ILE A 3 10.89 -1.36 17.50
C ILE A 3 11.14 -0.11 16.64
N ARG A 4 12.36 0.03 16.08
CA ARG A 4 12.78 1.20 15.30
C ARG A 4 13.49 0.76 14.02
N ASP A 5 12.75 0.23 13.10
CA ASP A 5 13.26 0.01 11.76
C ASP A 5 13.32 1.35 11.04
N ARG A 6 14.52 1.69 10.56
CA ARG A 6 14.75 2.88 9.75
C ARG A 6 14.95 2.43 8.32
N ASN A 7 14.02 2.79 7.44
CA ASN A 7 14.18 2.61 6.01
C ASN A 7 14.65 3.94 5.41
N GLN A 8 15.96 4.06 5.19
CA GLN A 8 16.57 5.24 4.60
C GLN A 8 17.23 4.86 3.27
N ARG A 9 17.01 5.69 2.27
CA ARG A 9 17.63 5.54 0.95
C ARG A 9 18.81 6.50 0.85
N PRO A 10 20.03 6.03 0.54
CA PRO A 10 21.16 6.91 0.28
C PRO A 10 20.91 7.75 -0.97
N ILE A 11 21.21 9.05 -0.89
CA ILE A 11 21.08 10.00 -1.99
C ILE A 11 22.42 10.39 -2.60
N VAL A 12 23.51 10.00 -1.95
CA VAL A 12 24.89 10.21 -2.43
C VAL A 12 25.40 9.01 -3.20
N VAL A 13 26.30 9.24 -4.12
CA VAL A 13 26.90 8.22 -4.99
C VAL A 13 28.33 7.88 -4.49
N PRO A 14 28.77 6.61 -4.57
CA PRO A 14 30.15 6.25 -4.23
C PRO A 14 31.19 7.07 -5.01
N GLY A 15 32.12 7.71 -4.28
CA GLY A 15 33.13 8.59 -4.86
C GLY A 15 32.79 10.09 -4.87
N GLU A 16 31.57 10.45 -4.46
CA GLU A 16 31.16 11.85 -4.28
C GLU A 16 31.83 12.50 -3.07
N ILE A 17 32.24 13.76 -3.21
CA ILE A 17 32.85 14.53 -2.12
C ILE A 17 31.74 15.18 -1.31
N VAL A 18 31.61 14.78 -0.05
CA VAL A 18 30.61 15.31 0.89
C VAL A 18 31.27 16.29 1.88
N LYS A 19 30.50 17.29 2.30
CA LYS A 19 30.90 18.30 3.29
C LYS A 19 30.11 18.13 4.57
N ILE A 20 30.55 18.83 5.62
CA ILE A 20 29.81 18.89 6.88
C ILE A 20 28.46 19.58 6.63
N GLY A 21 27.37 18.89 6.98
CA GLY A 21 26.00 19.38 6.81
C GLY A 21 25.28 18.83 5.58
N ASP A 22 25.98 18.15 4.65
CA ASP A 22 25.34 17.51 3.52
C ASP A 22 24.46 16.34 3.94
N VAL A 23 23.30 16.22 3.32
CA VAL A 23 22.36 15.12 3.57
C VAL A 23 22.85 13.88 2.83
N LEU A 24 23.05 12.77 3.54
CA LEU A 24 23.57 11.52 2.98
C LEU A 24 22.47 10.53 2.59
N ALA A 25 21.34 10.56 3.31
CA ALA A 25 20.24 9.63 3.08
C ALA A 25 18.90 10.28 3.47
N ASP A 26 17.87 9.93 2.72
CA ASP A 26 16.50 10.37 2.96
C ASP A 26 15.60 9.21 3.39
N GLY A 27 14.63 9.50 4.25
CA GLY A 27 13.53 8.60 4.59
C GLY A 27 12.46 8.55 3.51
N SER A 28 11.45 7.73 3.71
CA SER A 28 10.36 7.51 2.75
C SER A 28 9.50 8.75 2.47
N SER A 29 9.45 9.70 3.39
CA SER A 29 8.66 10.95 3.28
C SER A 29 9.56 12.18 3.35
N MET A 30 10.80 12.06 2.93
CA MET A 30 11.78 13.15 2.95
C MET A 30 12.37 13.35 1.56
N GLU A 31 12.79 14.59 1.28
CA GLU A 31 13.49 14.99 0.08
C GLU A 31 14.59 15.98 0.45
N GLN A 32 15.84 15.64 0.15
CA GLN A 32 17.04 16.44 0.48
C GLN A 32 17.12 16.89 1.95
N GLY A 33 16.72 16.01 2.86
CA GLY A 33 16.74 16.29 4.30
C GLY A 33 15.52 17.04 4.84
N GLU A 34 14.61 17.48 3.97
CA GLU A 34 13.37 18.16 4.35
C GLU A 34 12.18 17.21 4.34
N LEU A 35 11.17 17.49 5.18
CA LEU A 35 9.93 16.74 5.23
C LEU A 35 9.09 17.01 3.98
N ALA A 36 8.83 15.97 3.17
CA ALA A 36 8.05 16.00 1.95
C ALA A 36 6.79 15.11 2.05
N LEU A 37 6.05 15.21 3.15
CA LEU A 37 4.91 14.34 3.46
C LEU A 37 3.65 14.68 2.66
N GLY A 38 3.61 15.80 1.97
CA GLY A 38 2.43 16.27 1.26
C GLY A 38 2.77 16.93 -0.06
N ARG A 39 1.78 17.63 -0.60
CA ARG A 39 1.91 18.40 -1.84
C ARG A 39 1.35 19.80 -1.65
N ASN A 40 1.93 20.76 -2.36
CA ASN A 40 1.43 22.12 -2.42
C ASN A 40 0.33 22.18 -3.49
N VAL A 41 -0.88 22.56 -3.07
CA VAL A 41 -2.06 22.64 -3.92
C VAL A 41 -2.71 24.02 -3.77
N VAL A 42 -3.53 24.41 -4.73
CA VAL A 42 -4.28 25.67 -4.69
C VAL A 42 -5.52 25.49 -3.81
N ILE A 43 -5.56 26.22 -2.69
CA ILE A 43 -6.65 26.12 -1.71
C ILE A 43 -7.47 27.40 -1.73
N ALA A 44 -8.81 27.27 -1.66
CA ALA A 44 -9.73 28.36 -1.44
C ALA A 44 -10.52 28.17 -0.14
N PHE A 45 -10.62 29.22 0.67
CA PHE A 45 -11.54 29.28 1.80
C PHE A 45 -12.86 29.90 1.35
N MET A 46 -13.83 29.04 1.06
CA MET A 46 -15.15 29.42 0.65
C MET A 46 -16.18 28.34 0.95
N THR A 47 -17.42 28.72 1.16
CA THR A 47 -18.53 27.76 1.24
C THR A 47 -18.94 27.30 -0.17
N TRP A 48 -19.32 26.04 -0.33
CA TRP A 48 -19.73 25.48 -1.61
C TRP A 48 -20.93 24.54 -1.45
N ASN A 49 -22.12 25.05 -1.75
CA ASN A 49 -23.38 24.30 -1.74
C ASN A 49 -23.64 23.44 -0.48
N GLY A 50 -22.98 23.75 0.64
CA GLY A 50 -23.08 23.00 1.87
C GLY A 50 -22.20 21.74 1.92
N TYR A 51 -21.56 21.33 0.84
CA TYR A 51 -20.74 20.11 0.79
C TYR A 51 -19.45 20.20 1.62
N ASN A 52 -19.02 21.38 1.99
CA ASN A 52 -17.89 21.59 2.91
C ASN A 52 -18.31 22.15 4.27
N PHE A 53 -19.52 21.80 4.72
CA PHE A 53 -19.99 22.15 6.05
C PHE A 53 -19.10 21.52 7.13
N GLU A 54 -18.82 22.26 8.21
CA GLU A 54 -17.86 21.91 9.26
C GLU A 54 -16.44 21.67 8.70
N ASP A 55 -15.90 20.46 8.89
CA ASP A 55 -14.56 20.05 8.45
C ASP A 55 -14.57 19.24 7.15
N ALA A 56 -15.67 19.25 6.44
CA ALA A 56 -15.76 18.59 5.14
C ALA A 56 -14.91 19.34 4.10
N VAL A 57 -14.24 18.57 3.25
CA VAL A 57 -13.33 19.07 2.23
C VAL A 57 -13.86 18.69 0.85
N ILE A 58 -13.90 19.66 -0.06
CA ILE A 58 -14.17 19.39 -1.46
C ILE A 58 -12.86 19.41 -2.22
N MET A 59 -12.67 18.41 -3.07
CA MET A 59 -11.44 18.21 -3.84
C MET A 59 -11.72 18.19 -5.34
N SER A 60 -10.78 18.70 -6.11
CA SER A 60 -10.81 18.60 -7.58
C SER A 60 -10.39 17.19 -8.03
N GLU A 61 -11.12 16.64 -9.01
CA GLU A 61 -10.78 15.37 -9.66
C GLU A 61 -9.38 15.39 -10.28
N ARG A 62 -8.85 16.56 -10.65
CA ARG A 62 -7.48 16.70 -11.15
C ARG A 62 -6.45 16.06 -10.23
N LEU A 63 -6.61 16.22 -8.91
CA LEU A 63 -5.68 15.64 -7.94
C LEU A 63 -5.69 14.11 -7.94
N VAL A 64 -6.81 13.50 -8.28
CA VAL A 64 -6.96 12.04 -8.42
C VAL A 64 -6.41 11.56 -9.76
N GLN A 65 -6.66 12.32 -10.84
CA GLN A 65 -6.17 11.98 -12.18
C GLN A 65 -4.64 12.10 -12.27
N ASP A 66 -4.07 13.17 -11.71
CA ASP A 66 -2.62 13.42 -11.69
C ASP A 66 -1.87 12.61 -10.62
N ASP A 67 -2.55 11.70 -9.91
CA ASP A 67 -1.97 10.89 -8.82
C ASP A 67 -1.26 11.71 -7.71
N VAL A 68 -1.74 12.93 -7.42
CA VAL A 68 -1.07 13.85 -6.48
C VAL A 68 -1.02 13.31 -5.06
N TYR A 69 -2.11 12.69 -4.60
CA TYR A 69 -2.24 12.07 -3.28
C TYR A 69 -2.34 10.55 -3.34
N THR A 70 -1.86 9.95 -4.41
CA THR A 70 -1.83 8.50 -4.56
C THR A 70 -0.68 7.94 -3.75
N SER A 71 -0.97 6.90 -2.97
CA SER A 71 0.02 6.17 -2.19
C SER A 71 0.28 4.79 -2.77
N ILE A 72 1.54 4.34 -2.64
CA ILE A 72 1.95 2.99 -3.02
C ILE A 72 2.21 2.23 -1.73
N HIS A 73 1.48 1.14 -1.55
CA HIS A 73 1.62 0.23 -0.42
C HIS A 73 2.24 -1.07 -0.91
N ILE A 74 3.27 -1.54 -0.23
CA ILE A 74 3.89 -2.83 -0.49
C ILE A 74 3.59 -3.72 0.70
N GLU A 75 2.83 -4.78 0.46
CA GLU A 75 2.49 -5.78 1.48
C GLU A 75 3.31 -7.05 1.26
N GLU A 76 3.87 -7.59 2.34
CA GLU A 76 4.64 -8.82 2.34
C GLU A 76 3.75 -9.98 2.80
N TYR A 77 3.66 -11.00 1.97
CA TYR A 77 2.99 -12.26 2.29
C TYR A 77 4.03 -13.38 2.35
N THR A 78 4.11 -14.03 3.50
CA THR A 78 5.11 -15.07 3.75
C THR A 78 4.45 -16.45 3.83
N CYS A 79 4.94 -17.38 3.03
CA CYS A 79 4.59 -18.80 3.09
C CYS A 79 5.78 -19.60 3.59
N GLU A 80 5.60 -20.33 4.68
CA GLU A 80 6.60 -21.24 5.21
C GLU A 80 6.24 -22.68 4.88
N VAL A 81 7.22 -23.46 4.46
CA VAL A 81 7.11 -24.89 4.21
C VAL A 81 7.83 -25.62 5.32
N ARG A 82 7.09 -26.39 6.10
CA ARG A 82 7.58 -27.01 7.33
C ARG A 82 7.61 -28.54 7.24
N ASP A 83 8.49 -29.14 8.00
CA ASP A 83 8.40 -30.56 8.32
C ASP A 83 7.41 -30.75 9.47
N THR A 84 6.28 -31.38 9.18
CA THR A 84 5.29 -31.71 10.21
C THR A 84 5.45 -33.13 10.68
N LYS A 85 4.88 -33.47 11.84
CA LYS A 85 4.88 -34.88 12.36
C LYS A 85 4.18 -35.85 11.42
N LEU A 86 3.36 -35.37 10.52
CA LEU A 86 2.58 -36.17 9.55
C LEU A 86 3.30 -36.34 8.20
N GLY A 87 4.37 -35.57 7.98
CA GLY A 87 5.13 -35.55 6.73
C GLY A 87 5.57 -34.15 6.37
N LYS A 88 6.22 -34.05 5.21
CA LYS A 88 6.71 -32.76 4.69
C LYS A 88 5.59 -32.02 3.96
N GLU A 89 5.53 -30.72 4.18
CA GLU A 89 4.75 -29.84 3.32
C GLU A 89 5.48 -29.66 1.98
N GLU A 90 4.73 -29.46 0.90
CA GLU A 90 5.28 -29.27 -0.44
C GLU A 90 4.58 -28.11 -1.15
N ILE A 91 5.38 -27.36 -1.94
CA ILE A 91 4.85 -26.34 -2.85
C ILE A 91 4.52 -27.02 -4.17
N THR A 92 3.30 -26.85 -4.65
CA THR A 92 2.85 -27.44 -5.91
C THR A 92 1.76 -26.58 -6.57
N ARG A 93 1.69 -26.67 -7.88
CA ARG A 93 0.60 -26.11 -8.66
C ARG A 93 -0.65 -27.00 -8.68
N ASP A 94 -0.47 -28.30 -8.42
CA ASP A 94 -1.54 -29.30 -8.43
C ASP A 94 -2.33 -29.20 -7.11
N LEU A 95 -3.39 -28.40 -7.12
CA LEU A 95 -4.22 -28.07 -5.96
C LEU A 95 -5.63 -28.58 -6.18
N ASP A 96 -5.96 -29.73 -5.59
CA ASP A 96 -7.29 -30.30 -5.69
C ASP A 96 -8.33 -29.40 -5.01
N GLY A 97 -9.41 -29.09 -5.73
CA GLY A 97 -10.54 -28.28 -5.24
C GLY A 97 -10.38 -26.76 -5.37
N GLU A 98 -9.26 -26.26 -5.90
CA GLU A 98 -9.11 -24.84 -6.24
C GLU A 98 -9.71 -24.49 -7.61
N SER A 99 -10.21 -23.26 -7.74
CA SER A 99 -10.70 -22.79 -9.02
C SER A 99 -9.55 -22.60 -10.01
N LYS A 100 -9.78 -22.89 -11.29
CA LYS A 100 -8.76 -22.68 -12.33
C LYS A 100 -8.33 -21.22 -12.45
N ASP A 101 -9.22 -20.31 -12.15
CA ASP A 101 -8.96 -18.87 -12.23
C ASP A 101 -8.02 -18.43 -11.09
N SER A 102 -8.19 -18.95 -9.87
CA SER A 102 -7.34 -18.59 -8.73
C SER A 102 -5.90 -19.09 -8.83
N ILE A 103 -5.66 -20.12 -9.65
CA ILE A 103 -4.33 -20.71 -9.88
C ILE A 103 -3.73 -20.35 -11.25
N ALA A 104 -4.44 -19.54 -12.05
CA ALA A 104 -4.05 -19.23 -13.43
C ALA A 104 -2.66 -18.57 -13.52
N ASN A 105 -2.33 -17.74 -12.54
CA ASN A 105 -1.10 -16.96 -12.46
C ASN A 105 0.06 -17.70 -11.77
N LEU A 106 -0.11 -18.95 -11.33
CA LEU A 106 0.95 -19.76 -10.77
C LEU A 106 1.87 -20.31 -11.88
N ASP A 107 3.16 -20.37 -11.57
CA ASP A 107 4.16 -21.07 -12.39
C ASP A 107 4.08 -22.59 -12.23
N GLU A 108 4.99 -23.33 -12.87
CA GLU A 108 5.05 -24.79 -12.78
C GLU A 108 5.41 -25.29 -11.39
N GLU A 109 6.11 -24.47 -10.60
CA GLU A 109 6.50 -24.79 -9.22
C GLU A 109 5.41 -24.46 -8.19
N GLY A 110 4.31 -23.81 -8.59
CA GLY A 110 3.22 -23.43 -7.69
C GLY A 110 3.40 -22.07 -7.02
N ILE A 111 4.30 -21.24 -7.52
CA ILE A 111 4.53 -19.88 -7.04
C ILE A 111 3.96 -18.90 -8.06
N ILE A 112 3.40 -17.78 -7.59
CA ILE A 112 2.84 -16.75 -8.47
C ILE A 112 3.93 -16.10 -9.33
N ARG A 113 3.56 -15.67 -10.54
CA ARG A 113 4.50 -15.01 -11.46
C ARG A 113 4.73 -13.56 -11.09
N LEU A 114 5.96 -13.10 -11.29
CA LEU A 114 6.31 -11.68 -11.17
C LEU A 114 5.49 -10.84 -12.16
N GLY A 115 4.95 -9.70 -11.71
CA GLY A 115 4.14 -8.81 -12.52
C GLY A 115 2.68 -9.25 -12.69
N ALA A 116 2.26 -10.36 -12.10
CA ALA A 116 0.87 -10.80 -12.14
C ALA A 116 -0.02 -9.84 -11.35
N GLU A 117 -1.18 -9.51 -11.91
CA GLU A 117 -2.24 -8.82 -11.19
C GLU A 117 -3.04 -9.84 -10.40
N VAL A 118 -3.19 -9.59 -9.09
CA VAL A 118 -3.87 -10.47 -8.14
C VAL A 118 -5.04 -9.79 -7.48
N LYS A 119 -6.08 -10.57 -7.24
CA LYS A 119 -7.30 -10.16 -6.55
C LYS A 119 -7.46 -10.96 -5.27
N GLU A 120 -8.39 -10.53 -4.44
CA GLU A 120 -8.82 -11.27 -3.26
C GLU A 120 -9.19 -12.72 -3.60
N GLY A 121 -8.66 -13.65 -2.83
CA GLY A 121 -8.89 -15.09 -3.01
C GLY A 121 -7.92 -15.78 -3.98
N ASP A 122 -7.13 -15.04 -4.77
CA ASP A 122 -6.14 -15.63 -5.66
C ASP A 122 -5.02 -16.30 -4.86
N THR A 123 -4.51 -17.41 -5.38
CA THR A 123 -3.44 -18.17 -4.74
C THR A 123 -2.08 -17.56 -5.09
N LEU A 124 -1.32 -17.19 -4.06
CA LEU A 124 0.05 -16.66 -4.19
C LEU A 124 1.09 -17.79 -4.21
N VAL A 125 0.92 -18.74 -3.32
CA VAL A 125 1.79 -19.92 -3.23
C VAL A 125 0.91 -21.13 -2.99
N GLY A 126 0.93 -22.06 -3.92
CA GLY A 126 0.25 -23.33 -3.80
C GLY A 126 1.00 -24.26 -2.86
N LYS A 127 0.41 -24.58 -1.73
CA LYS A 127 1.00 -25.47 -0.71
C LYS A 127 0.03 -26.57 -0.32
N VAL A 128 0.57 -27.77 -0.19
CA VAL A 128 -0.15 -28.93 0.32
C VAL A 128 0.53 -29.45 1.59
N SER A 129 -0.28 -29.83 2.55
CA SER A 129 0.18 -30.44 3.80
C SER A 129 -0.39 -31.85 3.90
N PRO A 130 0.37 -32.84 4.40
CA PRO A 130 -0.12 -34.19 4.55
C PRO A 130 -1.29 -34.25 5.55
N LYS A 131 -2.34 -34.98 5.20
CA LYS A 131 -3.48 -35.26 6.09
C LYS A 131 -3.06 -36.28 7.14
N GLY A 132 -3.38 -36.03 8.41
CA GLY A 132 -3.27 -37.07 9.42
C GLY A 132 -4.20 -38.23 9.10
N ILE A 133 -3.79 -39.45 9.46
CA ILE A 133 -4.60 -40.65 9.32
C ILE A 133 -5.81 -40.50 10.26
N THR A 134 -6.84 -39.86 9.82
CA THR A 134 -8.19 -40.00 10.37
C THR A 134 -8.83 -41.13 9.60
N GLU A 135 -9.38 -42.12 10.33
CA GLU A 135 -10.14 -43.17 9.66
C GLU A 135 -11.20 -42.53 8.77
N PRO A 136 -11.22 -42.85 7.46
CA PRO A 136 -12.20 -42.22 6.55
C PRO A 136 -13.61 -42.56 7.02
N THR A 137 -14.49 -41.59 6.98
CA THR A 137 -15.89 -41.82 7.32
C THR A 137 -16.51 -42.87 6.38
N PRO A 138 -17.58 -43.54 6.79
CA PRO A 138 -18.23 -44.54 5.92
C PRO A 138 -18.62 -43.97 4.57
N GLU A 139 -18.96 -42.70 4.50
CA GLU A 139 -19.31 -41.96 3.28
C GLU A 139 -18.10 -41.72 2.37
N GLU A 140 -16.96 -41.35 2.96
CA GLU A 140 -15.69 -41.20 2.23
C GLU A 140 -15.18 -42.53 1.69
N ARG A 141 -15.29 -43.63 2.44
CA ARG A 141 -14.96 -44.99 1.96
C ARG A 141 -15.83 -45.38 0.75
N LEU A 142 -17.11 -45.04 0.78
CA LEU A 142 -18.03 -45.31 -0.32
C LEU A 142 -17.66 -44.51 -1.59
N THR A 143 -17.31 -43.25 -1.39
CA THR A 143 -16.91 -42.35 -2.49
C THR A 143 -15.58 -42.79 -3.10
N GLN A 144 -14.60 -43.16 -2.29
CA GLN A 144 -13.33 -43.74 -2.75
C GLN A 144 -13.52 -45.05 -3.53
N ALA A 145 -14.44 -45.91 -3.07
CA ALA A 145 -14.73 -47.17 -3.74
C ALA A 145 -15.45 -47.02 -5.06
N LEU A 146 -16.31 -45.99 -5.21
CA LEU A 146 -17.12 -45.74 -6.41
C LEU A 146 -16.38 -44.96 -7.49
N PHE A 147 -15.51 -44.04 -7.12
CA PHE A 147 -14.89 -43.12 -8.08
C PHE A 147 -13.40 -43.41 -8.34
N SER A 148 -12.79 -44.42 -7.71
CA SER A 148 -11.36 -44.77 -7.83
C SER A 148 -10.45 -43.53 -7.68
N ASP A 149 -10.88 -42.58 -6.87
CA ASP A 149 -10.22 -41.29 -6.72
C ASP A 149 -8.97 -41.51 -5.88
N ASN A 150 -7.81 -41.42 -6.52
CA ASN A 150 -6.53 -41.25 -5.87
C ASN A 150 -6.49 -39.86 -5.25
N SER A 151 -7.46 -39.53 -4.37
CA SER A 151 -7.36 -38.32 -3.57
C SER A 151 -6.07 -38.47 -2.76
N LYS A 152 -5.06 -37.72 -3.14
CA LYS A 152 -3.82 -37.62 -2.39
C LYS A 152 -4.23 -37.31 -0.96
N ASP A 153 -3.70 -38.03 0.03
CA ASP A 153 -3.96 -37.80 1.46
C ASP A 153 -3.32 -36.47 1.92
N VAL A 154 -3.63 -35.41 1.17
CA VAL A 154 -3.09 -34.06 1.39
C VAL A 154 -4.23 -33.05 1.54
N ARG A 155 -3.97 -32.05 2.34
CA ARG A 155 -4.84 -30.89 2.53
C ARG A 155 -4.20 -29.67 1.87
N VAL A 156 -4.94 -28.94 1.09
CA VAL A 156 -4.51 -27.65 0.53
C VAL A 156 -4.39 -26.62 1.66
N THR A 157 -3.18 -26.07 1.82
CA THR A 157 -2.83 -25.05 2.81
C THR A 157 -2.17 -23.84 2.14
N SER A 158 -2.58 -23.57 0.92
CA SER A 158 -2.04 -22.52 0.07
C SER A 158 -2.15 -21.14 0.70
N LEU A 159 -1.16 -20.27 0.43
CA LEU A 159 -1.22 -18.87 0.78
C LEU A 159 -2.07 -18.15 -0.26
N LYS A 160 -3.15 -17.52 0.20
CA LYS A 160 -4.08 -16.74 -0.63
C LYS A 160 -4.04 -15.27 -0.27
N VAL A 161 -4.41 -14.43 -1.23
CA VAL A 161 -4.62 -12.99 -1.01
C VAL A 161 -5.80 -12.80 -0.05
N PRO A 162 -5.62 -12.13 1.09
CA PRO A 162 -6.69 -11.89 2.04
C PRO A 162 -7.69 -10.86 1.53
N HIS A 163 -8.83 -10.74 2.24
CA HIS A 163 -9.84 -9.74 1.95
C HIS A 163 -9.25 -8.30 2.02
N GLY A 164 -9.57 -7.49 1.00
CA GLY A 164 -9.01 -6.14 0.86
C GLY A 164 -7.56 -6.09 0.38
N GLY A 165 -6.92 -7.23 0.21
CA GLY A 165 -5.64 -7.35 -0.47
C GLY A 165 -5.83 -7.36 -2.00
N GLY A 166 -4.74 -7.25 -2.71
CA GLY A 166 -4.72 -7.27 -4.17
C GLY A 166 -3.74 -6.24 -4.71
N GLY A 167 -3.41 -6.35 -5.98
CA GLY A 167 -2.44 -5.46 -6.61
C GLY A 167 -1.56 -6.21 -7.62
N ILE A 168 -0.33 -5.75 -7.77
CA ILE A 168 0.63 -6.33 -8.71
C ILE A 168 1.78 -6.95 -7.94
N VAL A 169 2.14 -8.17 -8.28
CA VAL A 169 3.30 -8.86 -7.68
C VAL A 169 4.58 -8.15 -8.11
N HIS A 170 5.23 -7.48 -7.17
CA HIS A 170 6.42 -6.67 -7.42
C HIS A 170 7.72 -7.44 -7.27
N LYS A 171 7.79 -8.32 -6.27
CA LYS A 171 8.99 -9.08 -5.93
C LYS A 171 8.62 -10.42 -5.32
N ILE A 172 9.43 -11.43 -5.58
CA ILE A 172 9.33 -12.76 -4.99
C ILE A 172 10.73 -13.12 -4.48
N GLU A 173 10.81 -13.55 -3.24
CA GLU A 173 12.03 -14.07 -2.62
C GLU A 173 11.79 -15.49 -2.15
N ARG A 174 12.69 -16.39 -2.49
CA ARG A 174 12.66 -17.78 -2.08
C ARG A 174 13.93 -18.09 -1.31
N PHE A 175 13.78 -18.62 -0.13
CA PHE A 175 14.86 -19.05 0.74
C PHE A 175 14.71 -20.53 1.02
N SER A 176 15.70 -21.32 0.63
CA SER A 176 15.70 -22.76 0.86
C SER A 176 16.88 -23.15 1.75
N ARG A 177 16.64 -24.06 2.66
CA ARG A 177 17.71 -24.65 3.47
C ARG A 177 18.72 -25.39 2.60
N LYS A 178 18.30 -25.90 1.44
CA LYS A 178 19.19 -26.56 0.48
C LYS A 178 20.22 -25.60 -0.10
N ASP A 179 19.86 -24.32 -0.21
CA ASP A 179 20.72 -23.25 -0.76
C ASP A 179 21.58 -22.59 0.35
N GLY A 180 21.58 -23.15 1.57
CA GLY A 180 22.38 -22.67 2.68
C GLY A 180 21.76 -21.51 3.45
N ALA A 181 20.48 -21.20 3.26
CA ALA A 181 19.79 -20.18 4.03
C ALA A 181 19.60 -20.60 5.49
N GLU A 182 19.91 -19.70 6.43
CA GLU A 182 19.61 -19.89 7.85
C GLU A 182 18.11 -19.71 8.10
N LEU A 183 17.38 -20.80 8.19
CA LEU A 183 15.94 -20.82 8.46
C LEU A 183 15.65 -21.34 9.87
N PRO A 184 14.52 -20.97 10.47
CA PRO A 184 14.08 -21.50 11.76
C PRO A 184 14.04 -23.03 11.79
N PRO A 185 14.14 -23.65 12.97
CA PRO A 185 13.96 -25.09 13.11
C PRO A 185 12.64 -25.54 12.46
N GLU A 186 12.66 -26.71 11.82
CA GLU A 186 11.51 -27.33 11.12
C GLU A 186 11.03 -26.63 9.83
N VAL A 187 11.57 -25.46 9.48
CA VAL A 187 11.26 -24.76 8.21
C VAL A 187 12.28 -25.16 7.16
N ASN A 188 11.83 -25.69 6.04
CA ASN A 188 12.67 -26.11 4.91
C ASN A 188 12.80 -25.02 3.87
N GLU A 189 11.72 -24.29 3.67
CA GLU A 189 11.63 -23.26 2.64
C GLU A 189 10.72 -22.11 3.09
N VAL A 190 11.07 -20.90 2.69
CA VAL A 190 10.26 -19.70 2.91
C VAL A 190 10.12 -18.97 1.59
N VAL A 191 8.89 -18.71 1.18
CA VAL A 191 8.58 -17.89 0.02
C VAL A 191 7.93 -16.60 0.50
N ARG A 192 8.50 -15.47 0.12
CA ARG A 192 7.96 -14.14 0.39
C ARG A 192 7.50 -13.52 -0.91
N VAL A 193 6.26 -13.12 -0.94
CA VAL A 193 5.64 -12.45 -2.09
C VAL A 193 5.31 -11.03 -1.68
N TYR A 194 5.84 -10.05 -2.43
CA TYR A 194 5.60 -8.63 -2.22
C TYR A 194 4.59 -8.15 -3.25
N ILE A 195 3.44 -7.68 -2.77
CA ILE A 195 2.37 -7.14 -3.62
C ILE A 195 2.33 -5.64 -3.47
N THR A 196 2.38 -4.94 -4.59
CA THR A 196 2.26 -3.48 -4.65
C THR A 196 0.83 -3.09 -4.95
N GLN A 197 0.24 -2.32 -4.06
CA GLN A 197 -1.09 -1.76 -4.21
C GLN A 197 -1.00 -0.25 -4.38
N LYS A 198 -1.63 0.27 -5.44
CA LYS A 198 -1.77 1.70 -5.68
C LYS A 198 -3.12 2.15 -5.13
N ARG A 199 -3.11 2.97 -4.09
CA ARG A 199 -4.33 3.51 -3.47
C ARG A 199 -4.48 4.98 -3.84
N LYS A 200 -5.51 5.27 -4.62
CA LYS A 200 -5.92 6.64 -4.94
C LYS A 200 -6.77 7.20 -3.81
N ILE A 201 -6.73 8.53 -3.69
CA ILE A 201 -7.56 9.23 -2.73
C ILE A 201 -9.02 9.12 -3.14
N SER A 202 -9.91 8.97 -2.17
CA SER A 202 -11.35 8.79 -2.37
C SER A 202 -12.17 9.59 -1.37
N GLU A 203 -13.47 9.69 -1.62
CA GLU A 203 -14.41 10.26 -0.66
C GLU A 203 -14.38 9.48 0.65
N GLY A 204 -14.42 10.18 1.77
CA GLY A 204 -14.29 9.60 3.11
C GLY A 204 -12.85 9.58 3.64
N ASP A 205 -11.83 9.82 2.82
CA ASP A 205 -10.45 9.90 3.28
C ASP A 205 -10.19 11.18 4.10
N LYS A 206 -9.29 11.08 5.06
CA LYS A 206 -8.92 12.20 5.93
C LYS A 206 -7.74 12.96 5.35
N MET A 207 -7.88 14.27 5.30
CA MET A 207 -6.84 15.20 4.89
C MET A 207 -6.47 16.12 6.06
N SER A 208 -5.22 16.56 6.09
CA SER A 208 -4.76 17.53 7.08
C SER A 208 -3.72 18.49 6.49
N GLY A 209 -3.70 19.70 7.03
CA GLY A 209 -2.62 20.66 6.83
C GLY A 209 -1.59 20.61 7.96
N ARG A 210 -0.67 21.61 7.96
CA ARG A 210 0.40 21.76 8.96
C ARG A 210 0.00 22.51 10.22
N HIS A 211 -1.23 23.00 10.31
CA HIS A 211 -1.73 23.88 11.40
C HIS A 211 -2.80 23.21 12.27
N GLY A 212 -2.80 21.87 12.32
CA GLY A 212 -3.80 21.13 13.08
C GLY A 212 -5.19 21.12 12.45
N ASN A 213 -5.34 21.68 11.27
CA ASN A 213 -6.54 21.62 10.46
C ASN A 213 -6.65 20.23 9.83
N LYS A 214 -7.75 19.55 10.09
CA LYS A 214 -8.08 18.23 9.56
C LYS A 214 -9.49 18.22 9.03
N GLY A 215 -9.71 17.44 8.00
CA GLY A 215 -11.03 17.31 7.39
C GLY A 215 -11.21 15.97 6.71
N VAL A 216 -12.41 15.70 6.27
CA VAL A 216 -12.77 14.49 5.52
C VAL A 216 -13.27 14.92 4.14
N ILE A 217 -12.81 14.23 3.11
CA ILE A 217 -13.26 14.50 1.74
C ILE A 217 -14.73 14.10 1.64
N SER A 218 -15.58 15.09 1.36
CA SER A 218 -17.02 14.88 1.20
C SER A 218 -17.41 14.64 -0.24
N ASN A 219 -16.71 15.27 -1.17
CA ASN A 219 -17.01 15.16 -2.59
C ASN A 219 -15.77 15.48 -3.43
N ILE A 220 -15.65 14.80 -4.56
CA ILE A 220 -14.63 15.03 -5.58
C ILE A 220 -15.34 15.55 -6.82
N LEU A 221 -15.08 16.82 -7.16
CA LEU A 221 -15.74 17.48 -8.26
C LEU A 221 -14.90 17.49 -9.53
N PRO A 222 -15.52 17.39 -10.71
CA PRO A 222 -14.86 17.63 -11.99
C PRO A 222 -14.20 19.01 -12.02
N ILE A 223 -13.16 19.18 -12.84
CA ILE A 223 -12.38 20.42 -12.93
C ILE A 223 -13.28 21.59 -13.36
N GLU A 224 -14.25 21.33 -14.23
CA GLU A 224 -15.18 22.31 -14.77
C GLU A 224 -16.12 22.90 -13.70
N ASP A 225 -16.43 22.14 -12.68
CA ASP A 225 -17.31 22.53 -11.58
C ASP A 225 -16.54 23.21 -10.42
N MET A 226 -15.22 23.25 -10.51
CA MET A 226 -14.40 23.92 -9.51
C MET A 226 -14.31 25.43 -9.77
N PRO A 227 -14.29 26.28 -8.70
CA PRO A 227 -14.00 27.68 -8.85
C PRO A 227 -12.58 27.89 -9.42
N PHE A 228 -12.37 29.01 -10.08
CA PHE A 228 -11.10 29.36 -10.71
C PHE A 228 -10.64 30.76 -10.35
N MET A 229 -9.34 30.98 -10.41
CA MET A 229 -8.73 32.29 -10.19
C MET A 229 -8.85 33.16 -11.42
N SER A 230 -8.52 34.46 -11.29
CA SER A 230 -8.59 35.42 -12.38
C SER A 230 -7.73 35.11 -13.61
N ASP A 231 -6.72 34.27 -13.44
CA ASP A 231 -5.85 33.73 -14.50
C ASP A 231 -6.38 32.46 -15.17
N GLY A 232 -7.54 31.95 -14.73
CA GLY A 232 -8.16 30.73 -15.21
C GLY A 232 -7.66 29.46 -14.52
N THR A 233 -6.75 29.55 -13.55
CA THR A 233 -6.28 28.39 -12.81
C THR A 233 -7.37 27.85 -11.89
N PRO A 234 -7.79 26.58 -12.02
CA PRO A 234 -8.81 26.01 -11.15
C PRO A 234 -8.27 25.81 -9.73
N VAL A 235 -9.16 25.91 -8.74
CA VAL A 235 -8.86 25.61 -7.35
C VAL A 235 -8.83 24.10 -7.15
N ASP A 236 -7.89 23.62 -6.36
CA ASP A 236 -7.71 22.18 -6.10
C ASP A 236 -8.52 21.68 -4.90
N ILE A 237 -8.60 22.50 -3.85
CA ILE A 237 -9.28 22.13 -2.60
C ILE A 237 -10.07 23.34 -2.08
N MET A 238 -11.30 23.08 -1.65
CA MET A 238 -12.14 24.08 -0.98
C MET A 238 -12.35 23.72 0.48
N LEU A 239 -12.00 24.65 1.36
CA LEU A 239 -12.17 24.54 2.80
C LEU A 239 -13.22 25.53 3.31
N ASN A 240 -13.97 25.10 4.33
CA ASN A 240 -14.94 26.00 4.98
C ASN A 240 -14.23 27.04 5.86
N PRO A 241 -14.43 28.33 5.63
CA PRO A 241 -13.82 29.38 6.45
C PRO A 241 -14.30 29.37 7.90
N GLN A 242 -15.49 28.82 8.19
CA GLN A 242 -16.03 28.75 9.56
C GLN A 242 -15.19 27.85 10.50
N GLY A 243 -14.40 26.94 9.95
CA GLY A 243 -13.49 26.10 10.73
C GLY A 243 -12.27 26.83 11.31
N VAL A 244 -12.00 28.06 10.91
CA VAL A 244 -10.79 28.80 11.31
C VAL A 244 -10.98 29.62 12.59
N PRO A 245 -12.04 30.45 12.74
CA PRO A 245 -12.13 31.41 13.85
C PRO A 245 -12.19 30.77 15.23
N SER A 246 -12.98 29.71 15.39
CA SER A 246 -13.13 29.03 16.70
C SER A 246 -11.88 28.26 17.13
N ARG A 247 -11.05 27.83 16.19
CA ARG A 247 -9.83 27.05 16.46
C ARG A 247 -8.57 27.89 16.54
N MET A 248 -8.67 29.17 16.18
CA MET A 248 -7.58 30.14 16.27
C MET A 248 -6.28 29.73 15.53
N ASN A 249 -6.35 28.83 14.57
CA ASN A 249 -5.22 28.37 13.75
C ASN A 249 -5.08 29.24 12.48
N ILE A 250 -4.90 30.53 12.67
CA ILE A 250 -4.81 31.53 11.58
C ILE A 250 -3.60 31.27 10.67
N GLY A 251 -2.58 30.58 11.16
CA GLY A 251 -1.39 30.22 10.39
C GLY A 251 -1.70 29.56 9.03
N GLN A 252 -2.78 28.77 8.92
CA GLN A 252 -3.20 28.17 7.66
C GLN A 252 -3.59 29.22 6.59
N VAL A 253 -4.19 30.33 7.00
CA VAL A 253 -4.56 31.43 6.07
C VAL A 253 -3.31 32.20 5.65
N LEU A 254 -2.41 32.49 6.60
CA LEU A 254 -1.14 33.16 6.31
C LEU A 254 -0.25 32.31 5.39
N GLU A 255 -0.23 30.99 5.59
CA GLU A 255 0.49 30.05 4.72
C GLU A 255 0.03 30.14 3.26
N ILE A 256 -1.27 30.18 3.01
CA ILE A 256 -1.80 30.27 1.64
C ILE A 256 -1.38 31.57 0.97
N HIS A 257 -1.46 32.70 1.67
CA HIS A 257 -1.04 34.00 1.14
C HIS A 257 0.47 34.01 0.83
N LEU A 258 1.28 33.52 1.75
CA LEU A 258 2.72 33.44 1.56
C LEU A 258 3.08 32.47 0.43
N GLY A 259 2.39 31.31 0.35
CA GLY A 259 2.58 30.34 -0.72
C GLY A 259 2.24 30.88 -2.10
N MET A 260 1.16 31.66 -2.24
CA MET A 260 0.82 32.33 -3.49
C MET A 260 1.90 33.36 -3.91
N ALA A 261 2.40 34.12 -2.96
CA ALA A 261 3.48 35.09 -3.21
C ALA A 261 4.77 34.37 -3.61
N ALA A 262 5.16 33.33 -2.89
CA ALA A 262 6.35 32.52 -3.16
C ALA A 262 6.28 31.87 -4.55
N LYS A 263 5.13 31.32 -4.94
CA LYS A 263 4.90 30.74 -6.28
C LYS A 263 5.07 31.77 -7.38
N LYS A 264 4.54 33.00 -7.21
CA LYS A 264 4.70 34.09 -8.19
C LYS A 264 6.14 34.61 -8.30
N LEU A 265 6.85 34.63 -7.18
CA LEU A 265 8.24 35.12 -7.14
C LEU A 265 9.25 34.02 -7.49
N GLY A 266 8.83 32.76 -7.56
CA GLY A 266 9.72 31.63 -7.81
C GLY A 266 10.73 31.37 -6.67
N VAL A 267 10.37 31.73 -5.43
CA VAL A 267 11.23 31.55 -4.24
C VAL A 267 10.70 30.46 -3.34
N HIS A 268 11.63 29.79 -2.66
CA HIS A 268 11.31 28.85 -1.59
C HIS A 268 11.40 29.55 -0.25
N VAL A 269 10.38 29.41 0.60
CA VAL A 269 10.29 30.08 1.90
C VAL A 269 10.22 29.03 2.99
N ALA A 270 11.17 29.09 3.93
CA ALA A 270 11.16 28.29 5.15
C ALA A 270 10.84 29.21 6.36
N THR A 271 9.88 28.79 7.17
CA THR A 271 9.45 29.51 8.38
C THR A 271 9.48 28.57 9.57
N PRO A 272 10.65 28.30 10.16
CA PRO A 272 10.75 27.46 11.36
C PRO A 272 9.97 28.07 12.52
N VAL A 273 9.38 27.25 13.37
CA VAL A 273 8.60 27.72 14.53
C VAL A 273 9.50 28.35 15.59
N PHE A 274 10.69 27.80 15.74
CA PHE A 274 11.72 28.31 16.65
C PHE A 274 12.97 28.63 15.82
N ASP A 275 13.38 29.87 15.89
CA ASP A 275 14.55 30.39 15.18
C ASP A 275 15.64 30.80 16.20
#